data_9a1f527faff5e5906c69a5c9f4904cab
#
_entry.id   9a1f527faff5e5906c69a5c9f4904cab
#
_cell.length_a   1.000
_cell.length_b   1.000
_cell.length_c   1.000
_cell.angle_alpha   90.00
_cell.angle_beta   90.00
_cell.angle_gamma   90.00
#
_symmetry.space_group_name_H-M   'P 1'
#
loop_
_entity.id
_entity.type
_entity.pdbx_description
1 polymer ?
#
loop_
_entity_poly.entity_id
_entity_poly.type
_entity_poly.pdbx_seq_one_letter_code
_entity_poly.pdbx_strand_id
1 'polypeptide(L)'
;YKRQIKAVPGTASVGITTNGVRLASCARDLKASGCDSVNVSLDTVDAAEFAALTGRDALEQVKQGICAAKEAGLLVKLNAVHRKELHAQELIEFAEQEKVPVRFIEVMPVGAGKSYVGPSNEALKTELEQWYGACTPDQEKEGNGPAAYVRYEKLSMPVGFISAIHGKFC
;
A
#
# COMPACT_ATOMS: atom_id res chain seq x y z
N TYR A 1 -17.39 14.70 -6.92
CA TYR A 1 -16.01 15.12 -7.26
C TYR A 1 -15.30 14.12 -8.19
N LYS A 2 -15.33 12.77 -8.00
CA LYS A 2 -14.54 11.81 -8.81
C LYS A 2 -14.95 11.76 -10.27
N ARG A 3 -16.26 11.78 -10.58
CA ARG A 3 -16.74 11.88 -11.97
C ARG A 3 -16.29 13.17 -12.64
N GLN A 4 -16.24 14.26 -11.90
CA GLN A 4 -15.77 15.57 -12.39
C GLN A 4 -14.27 15.52 -12.71
N ILE A 5 -13.46 14.89 -11.82
CA ILE A 5 -12.01 14.74 -12.07
C ILE A 5 -11.76 13.85 -13.30
N LYS A 6 -12.47 12.71 -13.43
CA LYS A 6 -12.30 11.82 -14.60
C LYS A 6 -12.72 12.49 -15.92
N ALA A 7 -13.64 13.45 -15.87
CA ALA A 7 -14.10 14.20 -17.04
C ALA A 7 -13.13 15.31 -17.48
N VAL A 8 -12.09 15.64 -16.69
CA VAL A 8 -11.09 16.64 -17.08
C VAL A 8 -10.23 16.07 -18.21
N PRO A 9 -10.12 16.78 -19.36
CA PRO A 9 -9.28 16.33 -20.47
C PRO A 9 -7.84 16.06 -20.03
N GLY A 10 -7.28 14.93 -20.45
CA GLY A 10 -5.93 14.52 -20.08
C GLY A 10 -5.82 13.72 -18.77
N THR A 11 -6.92 13.52 -18.01
CA THR A 11 -6.91 12.65 -16.83
C THR A 11 -6.79 11.19 -17.25
N ALA A 12 -5.58 10.61 -17.10
CA ALA A 12 -5.32 9.22 -17.45
C ALA A 12 -5.94 8.24 -16.44
N SER A 13 -5.77 8.49 -15.15
CA SER A 13 -6.30 7.62 -14.09
C SER A 13 -6.70 8.41 -12.84
N VAL A 14 -7.67 7.87 -12.08
CA VAL A 14 -8.12 8.42 -10.80
C VAL A 14 -7.95 7.36 -9.73
N GLY A 15 -7.10 7.65 -8.74
CA GLY A 15 -6.90 6.79 -7.57
C GLY A 15 -7.36 7.47 -6.29
N ILE A 16 -7.62 6.66 -5.26
CA ILE A 16 -7.89 7.16 -3.90
C ILE A 16 -7.02 6.43 -2.90
N THR A 17 -6.76 7.08 -1.76
CA THR A 17 -6.21 6.45 -0.58
C THR A 17 -7.29 6.39 0.51
N THR A 18 -7.39 5.26 1.21
CA THR A 18 -8.41 5.00 2.21
C THR A 18 -7.87 4.10 3.32
N ASN A 19 -8.48 4.15 4.51
CA ASN A 19 -8.25 3.17 5.57
C ASN A 19 -8.98 1.82 5.34
N GLY A 20 -9.75 1.71 4.26
CA GLY A 20 -10.41 0.46 3.86
C GLY A 20 -11.70 0.10 4.59
N VAL A 21 -11.98 0.63 5.78
CA VAL A 21 -13.10 0.20 6.67
C VAL A 21 -14.47 0.26 5.98
N ARG A 22 -14.69 1.26 5.13
CA ARG A 22 -15.97 1.42 4.39
C ARG A 22 -15.89 0.94 2.94
N LEU A 23 -14.78 0.37 2.53
CA LEU A 23 -14.53 0.08 1.12
C LEU A 23 -15.50 -0.98 0.58
N ALA A 24 -15.85 -1.99 1.38
CA ALA A 24 -16.82 -3.02 0.99
C ALA A 24 -18.16 -2.44 0.55
N SER A 25 -18.66 -1.42 1.26
CA SER A 25 -19.96 -0.80 0.95
C SER A 25 -19.92 0.18 -0.22
N CYS A 26 -18.75 0.64 -0.66
CA CYS A 26 -18.67 1.69 -1.69
C CYS A 26 -17.79 1.33 -2.91
N ALA A 27 -17.18 0.15 -2.96
CA ALA A 27 -16.28 -0.23 -4.03
C ALA A 27 -16.92 -0.17 -5.42
N ARG A 28 -18.12 -0.69 -5.57
CA ARG A 28 -18.87 -0.66 -6.84
C ARG A 28 -19.21 0.77 -7.27
N ASP A 29 -19.64 1.61 -6.35
CA ASP A 29 -19.94 3.02 -6.62
C ASP A 29 -18.69 3.81 -6.98
N LEU A 30 -17.56 3.50 -6.35
CA LEU A 30 -16.26 4.06 -6.69
C LEU A 30 -15.88 3.73 -8.13
N LYS A 31 -15.98 2.46 -8.51
CA LYS A 31 -15.72 2.01 -9.89
C LYS A 31 -16.67 2.67 -10.88
N ALA A 32 -17.97 2.64 -10.62
CA ALA A 32 -18.98 3.29 -11.46
C ALA A 32 -18.78 4.80 -11.60
N SER A 33 -18.13 5.44 -10.62
CA SER A 33 -17.77 6.87 -10.65
C SER A 33 -16.47 7.18 -11.40
N GLY A 34 -15.82 6.17 -12.03
CA GLY A 34 -14.60 6.33 -12.79
C GLY A 34 -13.32 6.27 -11.92
N CYS A 35 -13.39 5.70 -10.72
CA CYS A 35 -12.18 5.38 -9.95
C CYS A 35 -11.49 4.16 -10.57
N ASP A 36 -10.18 4.27 -10.81
CA ASP A 36 -9.38 3.21 -11.41
C ASP A 36 -8.65 2.38 -10.35
N SER A 37 -8.22 3.02 -9.24
CA SER A 37 -7.41 2.35 -8.22
C SER A 37 -7.71 2.83 -6.81
N VAL A 38 -7.42 1.97 -5.83
CA VAL A 38 -7.46 2.28 -4.41
C VAL A 38 -6.15 1.88 -3.73
N ASN A 39 -5.62 2.77 -2.91
CA ASN A 39 -4.52 2.48 -2.01
C ASN A 39 -5.12 2.30 -0.61
N VAL A 40 -4.99 1.11 -0.03
CA VAL A 40 -5.50 0.81 1.31
C VAL A 40 -4.36 0.95 2.31
N SER A 41 -4.53 1.81 3.31
CA SER A 41 -3.58 1.92 4.41
C SER A 41 -3.76 0.74 5.35
N LEU A 42 -2.75 -0.12 5.46
CA LEU A 42 -2.76 -1.32 6.29
C LEU A 42 -1.34 -1.58 6.79
N ASP A 43 -1.09 -1.28 8.07
CA ASP A 43 0.23 -1.36 8.68
C ASP A 43 0.49 -2.73 9.35
N THR A 44 -0.55 -3.52 9.56
CA THR A 44 -0.48 -4.86 10.15
C THR A 44 -1.68 -5.71 9.77
N VAL A 45 -1.52 -7.02 9.81
CA VAL A 45 -2.59 -8.03 9.63
C VAL A 45 -2.91 -8.77 10.92
N ASP A 46 -2.25 -8.43 12.03
CA ASP A 46 -2.60 -8.86 13.37
C ASP A 46 -3.73 -8.00 13.93
N ALA A 47 -4.80 -8.64 14.44
CA ALA A 47 -6.00 -7.94 14.90
C ALA A 47 -5.76 -7.10 16.16
N ALA A 48 -4.94 -7.60 17.09
CA ALA A 48 -4.67 -6.90 18.34
C ALA A 48 -3.79 -5.66 18.07
N GLU A 49 -2.77 -5.81 17.24
CA GLU A 49 -1.92 -4.69 16.81
C GLU A 49 -2.72 -3.66 16.01
N PHE A 50 -3.58 -4.11 15.08
CA PHE A 50 -4.44 -3.22 14.31
C PHE A 50 -5.35 -2.39 15.22
N ALA A 51 -5.99 -3.02 16.20
CA ALA A 51 -6.83 -2.33 17.17
C ALA A 51 -6.03 -1.33 18.01
N ALA A 52 -4.83 -1.69 18.45
CA ALA A 52 -3.94 -0.81 19.21
C ALA A 52 -3.50 0.42 18.37
N LEU A 53 -3.16 0.23 17.11
CA LEU A 53 -2.71 1.31 16.21
C LEU A 53 -3.83 2.26 15.78
N THR A 54 -5.01 1.71 15.49
CA THR A 54 -6.10 2.48 14.89
C THR A 54 -7.17 2.91 15.88
N GLY A 55 -7.14 2.36 17.10
CA GLY A 55 -8.18 2.55 18.10
C GLY A 55 -9.50 1.85 17.76
N ARG A 56 -9.49 0.89 16.81
CA ARG A 56 -10.71 0.21 16.32
C ARG A 56 -10.44 -1.24 15.98
N ASP A 57 -11.32 -2.13 16.39
CA ASP A 57 -11.37 -3.52 15.92
C ASP A 57 -12.10 -3.59 14.57
N ALA A 58 -11.38 -3.34 13.49
CA ALA A 58 -11.96 -3.23 12.15
C ALA A 58 -11.10 -3.93 11.05
N LEU A 59 -10.14 -4.77 11.43
CA LEU A 59 -9.25 -5.43 10.46
C LEU A 59 -10.01 -6.28 9.45
N GLU A 60 -10.97 -7.08 9.90
CA GLU A 60 -11.77 -7.93 9.01
C GLU A 60 -12.62 -7.12 8.02
N GLN A 61 -13.10 -5.95 8.45
CA GLN A 61 -13.81 -5.02 7.56
C GLN A 61 -12.88 -4.47 6.47
N VAL A 62 -11.60 -4.20 6.80
CA VAL A 62 -10.60 -3.77 5.82
C VAL A 62 -10.30 -4.89 4.83
N LYS A 63 -10.11 -6.13 5.29
CA LYS A 63 -9.89 -7.31 4.43
C LYS A 63 -11.07 -7.53 3.48
N GLN A 64 -12.30 -7.49 3.99
CA GLN A 64 -13.52 -7.54 3.17
C GLN A 64 -13.57 -6.39 2.15
N GLY A 65 -13.14 -5.19 2.55
CA GLY A 65 -13.02 -4.04 1.67
C GLY A 65 -12.05 -4.25 0.51
N ILE A 66 -10.90 -4.86 0.77
CA ILE A 66 -9.91 -5.22 -0.25
C ILE A 66 -10.51 -6.20 -1.26
N CYS A 67 -11.17 -7.27 -0.78
CA CYS A 67 -11.83 -8.25 -1.62
C CYS A 67 -12.91 -7.59 -2.50
N ALA A 68 -13.82 -6.81 -1.91
CA ALA A 68 -14.89 -6.12 -2.65
C ALA A 68 -14.36 -5.13 -3.69
N ALA A 69 -13.22 -4.47 -3.42
CA ALA A 69 -12.59 -3.56 -4.38
C ALA A 69 -12.03 -4.32 -5.58
N LYS A 70 -11.39 -5.47 -5.36
CA LYS A 70 -10.90 -6.37 -6.42
C LYS A 70 -12.07 -6.89 -7.27
N GLU A 71 -13.12 -7.37 -6.64
CA GLU A 71 -14.35 -7.84 -7.32
C GLU A 71 -15.03 -6.75 -8.15
N ALA A 72 -14.97 -5.50 -7.69
CA ALA A 72 -15.46 -4.35 -8.44
C ALA A 72 -14.54 -3.94 -9.61
N GLY A 73 -13.39 -4.59 -9.79
CA GLY A 73 -12.42 -4.30 -10.84
C GLY A 73 -11.58 -3.04 -10.58
N LEU A 74 -11.40 -2.64 -9.31
CA LEU A 74 -10.46 -1.61 -8.92
C LEU A 74 -9.06 -2.21 -8.76
N LEU A 75 -8.03 -1.50 -9.20
CA LEU A 75 -6.65 -1.86 -8.90
C LEU A 75 -6.38 -1.54 -7.42
N VAL A 76 -6.06 -2.56 -6.64
CA VAL A 76 -5.81 -2.41 -5.18
C VAL A 76 -4.33 -2.46 -4.92
N LYS A 77 -3.84 -1.60 -4.02
CA LYS A 77 -2.48 -1.60 -3.48
C LYS A 77 -2.54 -1.39 -1.98
N LEU A 78 -1.65 -2.06 -1.25
CA LEU A 78 -1.49 -1.83 0.19
C LEU A 78 -0.41 -0.78 0.43
N ASN A 79 -0.62 0.08 1.41
CA ASN A 79 0.38 1.02 1.93
C ASN A 79 0.62 0.69 3.39
N ALA A 80 1.86 0.46 3.76
CA ALA A 80 2.29 0.26 5.13
C ALA A 80 3.38 1.27 5.50
N VAL A 81 3.25 1.92 6.65
CA VAL A 81 4.29 2.80 7.18
C VAL A 81 5.38 1.94 7.81
N HIS A 82 6.61 2.10 7.31
CA HIS A 82 7.76 1.36 7.80
C HIS A 82 8.20 1.90 9.17
N ARG A 83 7.64 1.30 10.23
CA ARG A 83 7.97 1.55 11.64
C ARG A 83 8.91 0.45 12.16
N LYS A 84 9.51 0.67 13.35
CA LYS A 84 10.39 -0.32 14.00
C LYS A 84 9.70 -1.65 14.29
N GLU A 85 8.41 -1.57 14.62
CA GLU A 85 7.56 -2.71 14.98
C GLU A 85 6.82 -3.31 13.79
N LEU A 86 7.25 -3.02 12.54
CA LEU A 86 6.59 -3.53 11.35
C LEU A 86 6.84 -5.03 11.16
N HIS A 87 5.78 -5.80 11.06
CA HIS A 87 5.80 -7.21 10.68
C HIS A 87 5.68 -7.35 9.15
N ALA A 88 6.76 -6.95 8.43
CA ALA A 88 6.75 -6.85 6.97
C ALA A 88 6.46 -8.19 6.29
N GLN A 89 6.94 -9.31 6.84
CA GLN A 89 6.72 -10.64 6.28
C GLN A 89 5.23 -11.00 6.25
N GLU A 90 4.51 -10.80 7.35
CA GLU A 90 3.07 -11.09 7.44
C GLU A 90 2.24 -10.26 6.45
N LEU A 91 2.61 -8.98 6.29
CA LEU A 91 1.97 -8.10 5.31
C LEU A 91 2.24 -8.55 3.87
N ILE A 92 3.46 -8.99 3.56
CA ILE A 92 3.83 -9.50 2.24
C ILE A 92 3.10 -10.81 1.96
N GLU A 93 3.04 -11.74 2.92
CA GLU A 93 2.31 -13.00 2.78
C GLU A 93 0.82 -12.76 2.53
N PHE A 94 0.21 -11.83 3.25
CA PHE A 94 -1.17 -11.40 2.99
C PHE A 94 -1.33 -10.77 1.61
N ALA A 95 -0.42 -9.89 1.20
CA ALA A 95 -0.44 -9.25 -0.12
C ALA A 95 -0.30 -10.28 -1.25
N GLU A 96 0.54 -11.31 -1.07
CA GLU A 96 0.68 -12.44 -2.00
C GLU A 96 -0.62 -13.27 -2.11
N GLN A 97 -1.26 -13.58 -0.98
CA GLN A 97 -2.54 -14.31 -0.95
C GLN A 97 -3.62 -13.52 -1.68
N GLU A 98 -3.68 -12.22 -1.43
CA GLU A 98 -4.66 -11.32 -2.06
C GLU A 98 -4.29 -10.93 -3.50
N LYS A 99 -3.11 -11.25 -3.99
CA LYS A 99 -2.60 -10.85 -5.32
C LYS A 99 -2.63 -9.33 -5.50
N VAL A 100 -2.14 -8.59 -4.51
CA VAL A 100 -2.04 -7.14 -4.53
C VAL A 100 -0.62 -6.69 -4.16
N PRO A 101 -0.05 -5.66 -4.79
CA PRO A 101 1.24 -5.14 -4.39
C PRO A 101 1.17 -4.42 -3.05
N VAL A 102 2.23 -4.55 -2.24
CA VAL A 102 2.42 -3.79 -1.01
C VAL A 102 3.51 -2.74 -1.19
N ARG A 103 3.32 -1.58 -0.56
CA ARG A 103 4.28 -0.47 -0.57
C ARG A 103 4.66 -0.09 0.86
N PHE A 104 5.94 -0.08 1.14
CA PHE A 104 6.50 0.37 2.41
C PHE A 104 6.91 1.84 2.29
N ILE A 105 6.43 2.65 3.22
CA ILE A 105 6.60 4.11 3.23
C ILE A 105 7.46 4.49 4.42
N GLU A 106 8.63 5.08 4.19
CA GLU A 106 9.46 5.61 5.26
C GLU A 106 8.75 6.75 6.01
N VAL A 107 8.92 6.76 7.33
CA VAL A 107 8.41 7.86 8.17
C VAL A 107 9.14 9.15 7.82
N MET A 108 8.40 10.18 7.44
CA MET A 108 8.96 11.49 7.15
C MET A 108 9.27 12.27 8.45
N PRO A 109 10.40 13.00 8.54
CA PRO A 109 10.76 13.81 9.71
C PRO A 109 9.99 15.13 9.77
N VAL A 110 8.66 15.07 9.66
CA VAL A 110 7.76 16.22 9.72
C VAL A 110 6.72 16.05 10.82
N GLY A 111 6.31 17.13 11.45
CA GLY A 111 5.32 17.07 12.53
C GLY A 111 5.77 16.15 13.65
N ALA A 112 4.94 15.21 14.04
CA ALA A 112 5.24 14.21 15.08
C ALA A 112 6.39 13.24 14.67
N GLY A 113 6.70 13.13 13.39
CA GLY A 113 7.80 12.30 12.90
C GLY A 113 9.20 12.91 13.08
N LYS A 114 9.32 14.19 13.48
CA LYS A 114 10.63 14.88 13.61
C LYS A 114 11.61 14.20 14.54
N SER A 115 11.13 13.59 15.62
CA SER A 115 11.94 12.88 16.61
C SER A 115 12.01 11.37 16.37
N TYR A 116 11.33 10.87 15.34
CA TYR A 116 11.28 9.44 15.02
C TYR A 116 12.45 9.08 14.13
N VAL A 117 13.35 8.24 14.66
CA VAL A 117 14.42 7.61 13.90
C VAL A 117 13.98 6.18 13.59
N GLY A 118 13.37 5.99 12.43
CA GLY A 118 12.91 4.69 11.96
C GLY A 118 13.94 3.96 11.11
N PRO A 119 13.69 2.69 10.80
CA PRO A 119 14.52 1.94 9.86
C PRO A 119 14.35 2.51 8.44
N SER A 120 15.41 2.34 7.63
CA SER A 120 15.36 2.75 6.22
C SER A 120 14.73 1.65 5.35
N ASN A 121 14.16 2.04 4.22
CA ASN A 121 13.67 1.08 3.23
C ASN A 121 14.80 0.22 2.63
N GLU A 122 16.04 0.72 2.58
CA GLU A 122 17.19 -0.09 2.14
C GLU A 122 17.50 -1.22 3.13
N ALA A 123 17.38 -0.97 4.43
CA ALA A 123 17.53 -2.03 5.43
C ALA A 123 16.44 -3.10 5.28
N LEU A 124 15.18 -2.68 5.12
CA LEU A 124 14.07 -3.61 4.87
C LEU A 124 14.29 -4.41 3.57
N LYS A 125 14.71 -3.76 2.50
CA LYS A 125 14.99 -4.43 1.24
C LYS A 125 16.03 -5.54 1.38
N THR A 126 17.12 -5.26 2.11
CA THR A 126 18.16 -6.26 2.41
C THR A 126 17.62 -7.43 3.26
N GLU A 127 16.76 -7.15 4.22
CA GLU A 127 16.11 -8.17 5.04
C GLU A 127 15.16 -9.05 4.19
N LEU A 128 14.38 -8.45 3.31
CA LEU A 128 13.48 -9.16 2.40
C LEU A 128 14.25 -10.05 1.40
N GLU A 129 15.44 -9.65 0.96
CA GLU A 129 16.31 -10.50 0.12
C GLU A 129 16.72 -11.79 0.83
N GLN A 130 16.93 -11.76 2.15
CA GLN A 130 17.23 -12.97 2.93
C GLN A 130 16.08 -13.97 2.96
N TRP A 131 14.83 -13.48 2.94
CA TRP A 131 13.64 -14.34 2.98
C TRP A 131 13.17 -14.78 1.60
N TYR A 132 13.18 -13.85 0.65
CA TYR A 132 12.51 -14.04 -0.64
C TYR A 132 13.46 -14.14 -1.83
N GLY A 133 14.76 -14.17 -1.61
CA GLY A 133 15.77 -14.24 -2.67
C GLY A 133 16.10 -12.87 -3.24
N ALA A 134 16.98 -12.86 -4.24
CA ALA A 134 17.43 -11.63 -4.88
C ALA A 134 16.26 -10.84 -5.48
N CYS A 135 16.39 -9.50 -5.50
CA CYS A 135 15.39 -8.65 -6.11
C CYS A 135 15.92 -7.97 -7.38
N THR A 136 15.03 -7.73 -8.32
CA THR A 136 15.29 -6.96 -9.54
C THR A 136 14.33 -5.78 -9.62
N PRO A 137 14.75 -4.63 -10.20
CA PRO A 137 13.85 -3.52 -10.44
C PRO A 137 12.66 -3.95 -11.30
N ASP A 138 11.45 -3.62 -10.87
CA ASP A 138 10.26 -3.84 -11.68
C ASP A 138 10.15 -2.72 -12.72
N GLN A 139 10.14 -3.10 -14.00
CA GLN A 139 10.02 -2.15 -15.11
C GLN A 139 8.56 -1.77 -15.38
N GLU A 140 7.59 -2.54 -14.88
CA GLU A 140 6.18 -2.22 -15.00
C GLU A 140 5.82 -1.08 -14.03
N LYS A 141 5.32 0.04 -14.58
CA LYS A 141 4.84 1.14 -13.75
C LYS A 141 3.53 0.77 -13.08
N GLU A 142 3.60 0.36 -11.82
CA GLU A 142 2.44 0.16 -10.96
C GLU A 142 1.70 1.47 -10.60
N GLY A 143 1.36 2.30 -11.61
CA GLY A 143 0.66 3.58 -11.48
C GLY A 143 1.58 4.80 -11.43
N ASN A 144 1.02 5.98 -11.12
CA ASN A 144 1.68 7.29 -11.22
C ASN A 144 2.34 7.76 -9.90
N GLY A 145 2.56 6.86 -8.94
CA GLY A 145 3.10 7.20 -7.62
C GLY A 145 4.64 7.19 -7.58
N PRO A 146 5.22 7.69 -6.47
CA PRO A 146 6.67 7.80 -6.27
C PRO A 146 7.34 6.48 -5.85
N ALA A 147 6.62 5.38 -5.78
CA ALA A 147 7.15 4.11 -5.34
C ALA A 147 8.12 3.53 -6.37
N ALA A 148 9.31 3.13 -5.93
CA ALA A 148 10.20 2.25 -6.66
C ALA A 148 9.79 0.80 -6.36
N TYR A 149 9.47 0.03 -7.40
CA TYR A 149 9.07 -1.36 -7.25
C TYR A 149 10.21 -2.31 -7.58
N VAL A 150 10.24 -3.42 -6.85
CA VAL A 150 11.14 -4.55 -7.10
C VAL A 150 10.35 -5.85 -7.10
N ARG A 151 10.88 -6.85 -7.81
CA ARG A 151 10.38 -8.24 -7.78
C ARG A 151 11.41 -9.13 -7.11
N TYR A 152 10.98 -9.86 -6.09
CA TYR A 152 11.78 -10.87 -5.42
C TYR A 152 11.54 -12.23 -6.08
N GLU A 153 12.57 -13.10 -6.11
CA GLU A 153 12.51 -14.41 -6.78
C GLU A 153 11.34 -15.29 -6.32
N LYS A 154 11.02 -15.25 -5.02
CA LYS A 154 9.98 -16.11 -4.42
C LYS A 154 8.61 -15.44 -4.32
N LEU A 155 8.45 -14.20 -4.80
CA LEU A 155 7.18 -13.47 -4.74
C LEU A 155 6.58 -13.32 -6.14
N SER A 156 5.26 -13.44 -6.24
CA SER A 156 4.53 -13.19 -7.49
C SER A 156 4.14 -11.72 -7.64
N MET A 157 3.97 -11.01 -6.52
CA MET A 157 3.60 -9.60 -6.50
C MET A 157 4.82 -8.70 -6.27
N PRO A 158 4.87 -7.53 -6.92
CA PRO A 158 5.95 -6.58 -6.70
C PRO A 158 5.83 -5.91 -5.32
N VAL A 159 6.96 -5.59 -4.73
CA VAL A 159 7.07 -4.81 -3.49
C VAL A 159 7.55 -3.41 -3.82
N GLY A 160 6.83 -2.40 -3.36
CA GLY A 160 7.15 -0.99 -3.58
C GLY A 160 7.82 -0.35 -2.36
N PHE A 161 8.71 0.59 -2.61
CA PHE A 161 9.37 1.39 -1.57
C PHE A 161 9.16 2.87 -1.87
N ILE A 162 8.72 3.63 -0.87
CA ILE A 162 8.58 5.08 -0.92
C ILE A 162 9.51 5.69 0.11
N SER A 163 10.65 6.20 -0.35
CA SER A 163 11.68 6.82 0.47
C SER A 163 11.65 8.33 0.26
N ALA A 164 10.84 9.02 1.06
CA ALA A 164 10.63 10.46 0.90
C ALA A 164 11.88 11.30 1.19
N ILE A 165 12.80 10.78 2.03
CA ILE A 165 14.01 11.48 2.44
C ILE A 165 15.16 11.23 1.47
N HIS A 166 15.37 9.97 1.10
CA HIS A 166 16.50 9.54 0.29
C HIS A 166 16.23 9.56 -1.21
N GLY A 167 14.97 9.63 -1.62
CA GLY A 167 14.54 9.57 -3.01
C GLY A 167 14.47 10.92 -3.75
N LYS A 168 14.89 12.05 -3.15
CA LYS A 168 14.76 13.42 -3.72
C LYS A 168 13.35 13.76 -4.22
N PHE A 169 12.32 13.27 -3.51
CA PHE A 169 10.93 13.34 -3.97
C PHE A 169 10.21 14.65 -3.59
N CYS A 170 10.77 15.43 -2.68
CA CYS A 170 10.24 16.77 -2.34
C CYS A 170 11.19 17.86 -2.81
#